data_1ee3b8acb427da2d46c588ea933412b7
#
_entry.id   1ee3b8acb427da2d46c588ea933412b7
#
_cell.length_a   1.000
_cell.length_b   1.000
_cell.length_c   1.000
_cell.angle_alpha   90.00
_cell.angle_beta   90.00
_cell.angle_gamma   90.00
#
_symmetry.space_group_name_H-M   'P 1'
#
loop_
_entity.id
_entity.type
_entity.pdbx_description
1 polymer ?
#
loop_
_entity_poly.entity_id
_entity_poly.type
_entity_poly.pdbx_seq_one_letter_code
_entity_poly.pdbx_strand_id
1 'polypeptide(L)'
;MTLSPVFRSQDAVTLLAERGVWSRLAGDMEAQADAVRTIYADLEHVLGAEFRKAPQHVPVASEMTTPAGLRFLQDYFFLILFRSIFGAIGVGRERLRLYTELNFCIKGTITAADNLFDDQAKSLLPLAEHAGSRFMSILQLMAFERLSRKVLDRGEAVGVIEAAERDLVQRGLLDRMATIGTLEGSEEGGVADVPTPDEMVEAVHRVRGGALFALAFVAPQVLEQGDVAKRMAAAEVAVAQLGTAFQIVDDLTDFEFDLHRRSHNLLVSQIEHQGTPKERAALARLRAGPGSGPESDVVERQFKDSARAVLERAYAEARSSFEGLRALGFWLEVELADEVVHAIVGLDGTRRMEALTSPD
;
A
#
# COMPACT_ATOMS: atom_id res chain seq x y z
N MET A 1 9.41 -10.32 13.81
CA MET A 1 9.51 -9.03 13.10
C MET A 1 8.20 -8.31 13.24
N THR A 2 8.20 -7.09 13.73
CA THR A 2 7.01 -6.24 13.79
C THR A 2 6.76 -5.69 12.39
N LEU A 3 5.50 -5.73 11.94
CA LEU A 3 5.05 -5.04 10.74
C LEU A 3 5.49 -3.57 10.82
N SER A 4 5.93 -3.04 9.71
CA SER A 4 6.18 -1.60 9.60
C SER A 4 4.85 -0.87 9.67
N PRO A 5 4.59 -0.03 10.69
CA PRO A 5 3.34 0.71 10.74
C PRO A 5 3.24 1.67 9.55
N VAL A 6 2.03 1.79 8.99
CA VAL A 6 1.74 2.67 7.86
C VAL A 6 1.84 4.15 8.27
N PHE A 7 1.37 4.48 9.47
CA PHE A 7 1.48 5.83 10.03
C PHE A 7 2.65 5.94 10.98
N ARG A 8 3.62 6.77 10.67
CA ARG A 8 4.83 6.93 11.49
C ARG A 8 5.15 8.37 11.89
N SER A 9 4.58 9.36 11.19
CA SER A 9 4.62 10.74 11.64
C SER A 9 3.68 10.93 12.83
N GLN A 10 4.23 11.17 14.02
CA GLN A 10 3.42 11.35 15.22
C GLN A 10 2.52 12.59 15.15
N ASP A 11 2.99 13.65 14.53
CA ASP A 11 2.22 14.91 14.41
C ASP A 11 1.04 14.74 13.46
N ALA A 12 1.25 14.10 12.30
CA ALA A 12 0.16 13.79 11.37
C ALA A 12 -0.86 12.84 11.99
N VAL A 13 -0.42 11.80 12.71
CA VAL A 13 -1.30 10.88 13.45
C VAL A 13 -2.13 11.63 14.48
N THR A 14 -1.51 12.55 15.24
CA THR A 14 -2.19 13.36 16.25
C THR A 14 -3.26 14.25 15.60
N LEU A 15 -2.91 14.94 14.51
CA LEU A 15 -3.86 15.78 13.78
C LEU A 15 -5.07 14.99 13.25
N LEU A 16 -4.83 13.83 12.65
CA LEU A 16 -5.91 12.97 12.17
C LEU A 16 -6.81 12.47 13.31
N ALA A 17 -6.24 12.22 14.49
CA ALA A 17 -7.00 11.87 15.69
C ALA A 17 -7.87 13.05 16.16
N GLU A 18 -7.32 14.26 16.24
CA GLU A 18 -8.03 15.49 16.62
C GLU A 18 -9.18 15.83 15.66
N ARG A 19 -9.00 15.51 14.36
CA ARG A 19 -10.05 15.65 13.33
C ARG A 19 -11.10 14.54 13.37
N GLY A 20 -11.02 13.62 14.33
CA GLY A 20 -12.01 12.56 14.55
C GLY A 20 -11.96 11.43 13.52
N VAL A 21 -10.86 11.30 12.76
CA VAL A 21 -10.68 10.23 11.76
C VAL A 21 -10.79 8.86 12.43
N TRP A 22 -10.14 8.68 13.59
CA TRP A 22 -10.15 7.40 14.32
C TRP A 22 -11.54 6.98 14.80
N SER A 23 -12.31 7.92 15.34
CA SER A 23 -13.65 7.61 15.82
C SER A 23 -14.59 7.20 14.67
N ARG A 24 -14.43 7.78 13.49
CA ARG A 24 -15.19 7.40 12.30
C ARG A 24 -14.80 6.03 11.74
N LEU A 25 -13.54 5.64 11.89
CA LEU A 25 -13.04 4.34 11.42
C LEU A 25 -13.22 3.21 12.44
N ALA A 26 -13.65 3.47 13.68
CA ALA A 26 -13.68 2.48 14.76
C ALA A 26 -14.45 1.20 14.40
N GLY A 27 -15.63 1.31 13.77
CA GLY A 27 -16.40 0.16 13.33
C GLY A 27 -15.73 -0.64 12.21
N ASP A 28 -15.03 0.05 11.29
CA ASP A 28 -14.28 -0.58 10.23
C ASP A 28 -13.00 -1.25 10.75
N MET A 29 -12.37 -0.67 11.79
CA MET A 29 -11.25 -1.27 12.52
C MET A 29 -11.64 -2.61 13.16
N GLU A 30 -12.79 -2.64 13.85
CA GLU A 30 -13.31 -3.86 14.47
C GLU A 30 -13.57 -4.95 13.43
N ALA A 31 -14.22 -4.59 12.33
CA ALA A 31 -14.51 -5.53 11.25
C ALA A 31 -13.22 -6.02 10.54
N GLN A 32 -12.21 -5.17 10.40
CA GLN A 32 -10.89 -5.60 9.89
C GLN A 32 -10.19 -6.54 10.86
N ALA A 33 -10.29 -6.30 12.17
CA ALA A 33 -9.75 -7.19 13.19
C ALA A 33 -10.44 -8.57 13.18
N ASP A 34 -11.77 -8.60 12.98
CA ASP A 34 -12.53 -9.85 12.79
C ASP A 34 -12.06 -10.62 11.55
N ALA A 35 -11.82 -9.92 10.44
CA ALA A 35 -11.29 -10.53 9.23
C ALA A 35 -9.90 -11.16 9.46
N VAL A 36 -8.99 -10.45 10.14
CA VAL A 36 -7.66 -10.99 10.47
C VAL A 36 -7.79 -12.23 11.37
N ARG A 37 -8.64 -12.20 12.40
CA ARG A 37 -8.91 -13.38 13.26
C ARG A 37 -9.47 -14.56 12.46
N THR A 38 -10.39 -14.30 11.54
CA THR A 38 -10.97 -15.33 10.67
C THR A 38 -9.90 -15.98 9.80
N ILE A 39 -9.04 -15.18 9.18
CA ILE A 39 -7.94 -15.69 8.32
C ILE A 39 -6.91 -16.49 9.16
N TYR A 40 -6.59 -16.04 10.38
CA TYR A 40 -5.71 -16.81 11.27
C TYR A 40 -6.31 -18.16 11.68
N ALA A 41 -7.62 -18.22 11.93
CA ALA A 41 -8.31 -19.48 12.17
C ALA A 41 -8.33 -20.37 10.91
N ASP A 42 -8.54 -19.79 9.74
CA ASP A 42 -8.48 -20.51 8.47
C ASP A 42 -7.09 -21.08 8.16
N LEU A 43 -6.02 -20.41 8.59
CA LEU A 43 -4.64 -20.91 8.44
C LEU A 43 -4.43 -22.27 9.10
N GLU A 44 -5.15 -22.56 10.17
CA GLU A 44 -5.09 -23.87 10.85
C GLU A 44 -5.51 -25.04 9.97
N HIS A 45 -6.35 -24.77 8.98
CA HIS A 45 -6.81 -25.77 8.01
C HIS A 45 -5.97 -25.81 6.73
N VAL A 46 -5.12 -24.81 6.53
CA VAL A 46 -4.27 -24.67 5.31
C VAL A 46 -2.86 -25.19 5.56
N LEU A 47 -2.34 -25.02 6.78
CA LEU A 47 -0.95 -25.27 7.11
C LEU A 47 -0.82 -26.12 8.38
N GLY A 48 0.09 -27.09 8.39
CA GLY A 48 0.38 -27.95 9.55
C GLY A 48 0.82 -27.16 10.78
N ALA A 49 0.55 -27.73 11.97
CA ALA A 49 0.81 -27.07 13.24
C ALA A 49 2.31 -26.74 13.44
N GLU A 50 3.18 -27.58 12.93
CA GLU A 50 4.64 -27.43 12.99
C GLU A 50 5.17 -26.18 12.27
N PHE A 51 4.41 -25.66 11.28
CA PHE A 51 4.78 -24.46 10.54
C PHE A 51 4.09 -23.19 11.05
N ARG A 52 3.31 -23.28 12.11
CA ARG A 52 2.56 -22.18 12.70
C ARG A 52 3.09 -21.85 14.10
N LYS A 53 3.03 -20.57 14.47
CA LYS A 53 3.24 -20.10 15.85
C LYS A 53 1.95 -19.49 16.39
N ALA A 54 1.90 -19.21 17.68
CA ALA A 54 0.77 -18.48 18.26
C ALA A 54 0.56 -17.15 17.51
N PRO A 55 -0.69 -16.83 17.14
CA PRO A 55 -0.98 -15.57 16.46
C PRO A 55 -0.64 -14.38 17.35
N GLN A 56 -0.26 -13.28 16.73
CA GLN A 56 -0.15 -12.01 17.44
C GLN A 56 -1.53 -11.58 17.96
N HIS A 57 -1.53 -10.81 19.04
CA HIS A 57 -2.76 -10.25 19.56
C HIS A 57 -3.43 -9.34 18.52
N VAL A 58 -4.68 -9.65 18.21
CA VAL A 58 -5.55 -8.82 17.37
C VAL A 58 -6.56 -8.14 18.30
N PRO A 59 -6.59 -6.80 18.38
CA PRO A 59 -7.41 -6.09 19.34
C PRO A 59 -8.91 -6.39 19.15
N VAL A 60 -9.64 -6.42 20.25
CA VAL A 60 -11.11 -6.54 20.29
C VAL A 60 -11.76 -5.16 20.38
N ALA A 61 -13.09 -5.08 20.22
CA ALA A 61 -13.84 -3.82 20.20
C ALA A 61 -13.49 -2.85 21.34
N SER A 62 -13.35 -3.36 22.56
CA SER A 62 -13.01 -2.55 23.75
C SER A 62 -11.56 -2.01 23.74
N GLU A 63 -10.70 -2.54 22.90
CA GLU A 63 -9.30 -2.15 22.80
C GLU A 63 -9.04 -1.17 21.63
N MET A 64 -10.03 -0.89 20.77
CA MET A 64 -9.84 -0.06 19.56
C MET A 64 -9.42 1.39 19.88
N THR A 65 -9.76 1.89 21.06
CA THR A 65 -9.35 3.22 21.55
C THR A 65 -8.08 3.22 22.39
N THR A 66 -7.45 2.07 22.56
CA THR A 66 -6.20 1.90 23.31
C THR A 66 -4.98 1.98 22.39
N PRO A 67 -3.74 2.02 22.94
CA PRO A 67 -2.53 1.94 22.12
C PRO A 67 -2.46 0.70 21.21
N ALA A 68 -3.10 -0.42 21.60
CA ALA A 68 -3.18 -1.61 20.74
C ALA A 68 -4.06 -1.35 19.50
N GLY A 69 -5.21 -0.71 19.67
CA GLY A 69 -6.08 -0.30 18.58
C GLY A 69 -5.41 0.70 17.63
N LEU A 70 -4.71 1.69 18.19
CA LEU A 70 -3.95 2.65 17.37
C LEU A 70 -2.87 1.94 16.52
N ARG A 71 -2.12 1.03 17.11
CA ARG A 71 -1.12 0.23 16.37
C ARG A 71 -1.77 -0.60 15.27
N PHE A 72 -2.91 -1.24 15.57
CA PHE A 72 -3.67 -2.00 14.59
C PHE A 72 -4.14 -1.11 13.43
N LEU A 73 -4.64 0.09 13.72
CA LEU A 73 -4.98 1.07 12.68
C LEU A 73 -3.76 1.44 11.82
N GLN A 74 -2.62 1.68 12.44
CA GLN A 74 -1.38 2.00 11.71
C GLN A 74 -0.95 0.86 10.77
N ASP A 75 -1.08 -0.39 11.22
CA ASP A 75 -0.68 -1.57 10.43
C ASP A 75 -1.65 -1.88 9.29
N TYR A 76 -2.94 -1.53 9.45
CA TYR A 76 -4.01 -1.92 8.52
C TYR A 76 -4.79 -0.73 7.92
N PHE A 77 -4.24 0.48 8.00
CA PHE A 77 -4.94 1.72 7.62
C PHE A 77 -5.62 1.65 6.27
N PHE A 78 -4.91 1.25 5.21
CA PHE A 78 -5.49 1.21 3.87
C PHE A 78 -6.61 0.19 3.75
N LEU A 79 -6.50 -0.97 4.38
CA LEU A 79 -7.57 -1.98 4.38
C LEU A 79 -8.83 -1.45 5.08
N ILE A 80 -8.65 -0.77 6.21
CA ILE A 80 -9.73 -0.12 6.97
C ILE A 80 -10.35 1.00 6.14
N LEU A 81 -9.53 1.82 5.47
CA LEU A 81 -9.97 2.89 4.58
C LEU A 81 -10.79 2.33 3.40
N PHE A 82 -10.30 1.30 2.71
CA PHE A 82 -11.02 0.68 1.58
C PHE A 82 -12.38 0.14 2.02
N ARG A 83 -12.41 -0.55 3.16
CA ARG A 83 -13.67 -1.01 3.74
C ARG A 83 -14.63 0.13 4.02
N SER A 84 -14.15 1.24 4.62
CA SER A 84 -14.95 2.43 4.91
C SER A 84 -15.50 3.06 3.63
N ILE A 85 -14.70 3.16 2.57
CA ILE A 85 -15.13 3.62 1.24
C ILE A 85 -16.23 2.71 0.67
N PHE A 86 -16.05 1.39 0.70
CA PHE A 86 -17.05 0.44 0.21
C PHE A 86 -18.36 0.54 0.98
N GLY A 87 -18.30 0.70 2.30
CA GLY A 87 -19.48 0.94 3.14
C GLY A 87 -20.21 2.25 2.77
N ALA A 88 -19.48 3.34 2.56
CA ALA A 88 -20.04 4.62 2.15
C ALA A 88 -20.66 4.59 0.72
N ILE A 89 -20.16 3.74 -0.15
CA ILE A 89 -20.74 3.50 -1.50
C ILE A 89 -22.05 2.74 -1.42
N GLY A 90 -22.27 1.97 -0.36
CA GLY A 90 -23.50 1.20 -0.15
C GLY A 90 -23.35 -0.30 -0.41
N VAL A 91 -22.15 -0.84 -0.32
CA VAL A 91 -21.92 -2.29 -0.39
C VAL A 91 -22.64 -3.01 0.75
N GLY A 92 -23.37 -4.09 0.43
CA GLY A 92 -24.08 -4.89 1.41
C GLY A 92 -23.13 -5.59 2.42
N ARG A 93 -23.62 -5.80 3.66
CA ARG A 93 -22.81 -6.28 4.80
C ARG A 93 -22.02 -7.56 4.51
N GLU A 94 -22.63 -8.54 3.84
CA GLU A 94 -22.00 -9.84 3.58
C GLU A 94 -20.88 -9.72 2.54
N ARG A 95 -21.10 -8.96 1.46
CA ARG A 95 -20.06 -8.66 0.46
C ARG A 95 -18.96 -7.79 1.05
N LEU A 96 -19.30 -6.82 1.91
CA LEU A 96 -18.32 -5.98 2.60
C LEU A 96 -17.39 -6.82 3.50
N ARG A 97 -17.93 -7.86 4.16
CA ARG A 97 -17.13 -8.83 4.91
C ARG A 97 -16.21 -9.63 3.98
N LEU A 98 -16.76 -10.17 2.89
CA LEU A 98 -15.99 -10.91 1.87
C LEU A 98 -14.80 -10.09 1.36
N TYR A 99 -15.05 -8.82 0.98
CA TYR A 99 -14.01 -7.92 0.49
C TYR A 99 -12.96 -7.61 1.57
N THR A 100 -13.36 -7.46 2.82
CA THR A 100 -12.43 -7.20 3.92
C THR A 100 -11.47 -8.37 4.14
N GLU A 101 -11.98 -9.60 4.16
CA GLU A 101 -11.19 -10.81 4.30
C GLU A 101 -10.27 -11.01 3.07
N LEU A 102 -10.79 -10.82 1.86
CA LEU A 102 -10.03 -10.96 0.62
C LEU A 102 -8.92 -9.91 0.50
N ASN A 103 -9.20 -8.65 0.82
CA ASN A 103 -8.20 -7.57 0.78
C ASN A 103 -7.05 -7.79 1.78
N PHE A 104 -7.30 -8.41 2.93
CA PHE A 104 -6.23 -8.83 3.82
C PHE A 104 -5.35 -9.91 3.18
N CYS A 105 -5.93 -10.87 2.48
CA CYS A 105 -5.17 -11.87 1.73
C CYS A 105 -4.36 -11.24 0.58
N ILE A 106 -4.96 -10.30 -0.17
CA ILE A 106 -4.28 -9.55 -1.24
C ILE A 106 -3.05 -8.81 -0.68
N LYS A 107 -3.23 -8.04 0.42
CA LYS A 107 -2.11 -7.37 1.10
C LYS A 107 -1.01 -8.36 1.47
N GLY A 108 -1.38 -9.53 1.99
CA GLY A 108 -0.43 -10.55 2.39
C GLY A 108 0.35 -11.15 1.21
N THR A 109 -0.33 -11.36 0.08
CA THR A 109 0.30 -11.82 -1.17
C THR A 109 1.31 -10.79 -1.68
N ILE A 110 0.91 -9.50 -1.74
CA ILE A 110 1.79 -8.39 -2.14
C ILE A 110 3.01 -8.33 -1.21
N THR A 111 2.80 -8.30 0.10
CA THR A 111 3.91 -8.24 1.08
C THR A 111 4.87 -9.42 0.93
N ALA A 112 4.36 -10.61 0.62
CA ALA A 112 5.22 -11.79 0.41
C ALA A 112 6.02 -11.69 -0.90
N ALA A 113 5.43 -11.11 -1.96
CA ALA A 113 6.13 -10.85 -3.21
C ALA A 113 7.22 -9.78 -3.04
N ASP A 114 6.89 -8.65 -2.43
CA ASP A 114 7.84 -7.54 -2.15
C ASP A 114 9.04 -8.04 -1.32
N ASN A 115 8.81 -8.91 -0.33
CA ASN A 115 9.89 -9.52 0.44
C ASN A 115 10.90 -10.28 -0.44
N LEU A 116 10.44 -10.86 -1.56
CA LEU A 116 11.34 -11.58 -2.49
C LEU A 116 12.12 -10.63 -3.39
N PHE A 117 11.49 -9.52 -3.83
CA PHE A 117 12.14 -8.51 -4.66
C PHE A 117 13.16 -7.67 -3.86
N ASP A 118 12.81 -7.31 -2.61
CA ASP A 118 13.59 -6.37 -1.78
C ASP A 118 14.45 -7.05 -0.71
N ASP A 119 14.51 -8.38 -0.71
CA ASP A 119 15.23 -9.19 0.29
C ASP A 119 14.81 -8.86 1.74
N GLN A 120 13.51 -8.59 1.93
CA GLN A 120 12.91 -8.26 3.22
C GLN A 120 12.31 -9.51 3.88
N ALA A 121 11.84 -9.38 5.13
CA ALA A 121 11.25 -10.49 5.89
C ALA A 121 10.04 -10.05 6.71
N LYS A 122 9.10 -9.32 6.09
CA LYS A 122 7.82 -8.92 6.71
C LYS A 122 6.87 -10.13 6.75
N SER A 123 6.24 -10.41 7.91
CA SER A 123 5.26 -11.50 8.03
C SER A 123 3.93 -10.97 8.52
N LEU A 124 2.86 -11.31 7.81
CA LEU A 124 1.47 -11.02 8.16
C LEU A 124 0.74 -12.25 8.73
N LEU A 125 1.28 -13.44 8.51
CA LEU A 125 0.76 -14.68 9.08
C LEU A 125 1.60 -15.15 10.27
N PRO A 126 1.00 -15.83 11.27
CA PRO A 126 1.72 -16.41 12.40
C PRO A 126 2.48 -17.68 11.96
N LEU A 127 3.50 -17.53 11.12
CA LEU A 127 4.33 -18.64 10.65
C LEU A 127 5.50 -18.90 11.60
N ALA A 128 5.81 -20.17 11.83
CA ALA A 128 6.99 -20.57 12.59
C ALA A 128 8.26 -20.37 11.75
N GLU A 129 9.32 -19.89 12.37
CA GLU A 129 10.59 -19.58 11.70
C GLU A 129 11.47 -20.83 11.60
N HIS A 130 11.27 -21.62 10.56
CA HIS A 130 12.02 -22.88 10.35
C HIS A 130 13.05 -22.82 9.22
N ALA A 131 13.06 -21.78 8.41
CA ALA A 131 13.90 -21.67 7.24
C ALA A 131 14.34 -20.22 6.95
N GLY A 132 15.20 -20.04 5.96
CA GLY A 132 15.64 -18.71 5.53
C GLY A 132 14.49 -17.81 5.06
N SER A 133 14.70 -16.49 5.13
CA SER A 133 13.70 -15.46 4.85
C SER A 133 12.98 -15.64 3.51
N ARG A 134 13.70 -15.98 2.44
CA ARG A 134 13.11 -16.21 1.12
C ARG A 134 12.11 -17.36 1.11
N PHE A 135 12.44 -18.48 1.75
CA PHE A 135 11.49 -19.59 1.83
C PHE A 135 10.25 -19.23 2.65
N MET A 136 10.43 -18.46 3.75
CA MET A 136 9.31 -18.00 4.55
C MET A 136 8.39 -17.05 3.74
N SER A 137 8.93 -16.23 2.87
CA SER A 137 8.16 -15.38 1.96
C SER A 137 7.39 -16.20 0.92
N ILE A 138 8.02 -17.23 0.33
CA ILE A 138 7.36 -18.19 -0.57
C ILE A 138 6.22 -18.92 0.16
N LEU A 139 6.48 -19.42 1.37
CA LEU A 139 5.45 -20.10 2.18
C LEU A 139 4.28 -19.18 2.49
N GLN A 140 4.55 -17.92 2.84
CA GLN A 140 3.53 -16.90 3.08
C GLN A 140 2.69 -16.64 1.82
N LEU A 141 3.33 -16.50 0.65
CA LEU A 141 2.64 -16.31 -0.62
C LEU A 141 1.71 -17.48 -0.95
N MET A 142 2.21 -18.72 -0.81
CA MET A 142 1.41 -19.93 -1.04
C MET A 142 0.24 -20.04 -0.04
N ALA A 143 0.47 -19.66 1.23
CA ALA A 143 -0.58 -19.68 2.25
C ALA A 143 -1.67 -18.65 1.94
N PHE A 144 -1.31 -17.42 1.54
CA PHE A 144 -2.30 -16.40 1.18
C PHE A 144 -3.08 -16.74 -0.08
N GLU A 145 -2.46 -17.38 -1.07
CA GLU A 145 -3.21 -17.91 -2.24
C GLU A 145 -4.31 -18.88 -1.79
N ARG A 146 -3.96 -19.84 -0.93
CA ARG A 146 -4.92 -20.82 -0.38
C ARG A 146 -5.99 -20.17 0.48
N LEU A 147 -5.63 -19.19 1.30
CA LEU A 147 -6.56 -18.44 2.15
C LEU A 147 -7.53 -17.59 1.31
N SER A 148 -7.05 -16.93 0.25
CA SER A 148 -7.89 -16.18 -0.70
C SER A 148 -8.94 -17.09 -1.33
N ARG A 149 -8.53 -18.27 -1.79
CA ARG A 149 -9.44 -19.27 -2.34
C ARG A 149 -10.47 -19.72 -1.31
N LYS A 150 -10.04 -20.00 -0.07
CA LYS A 150 -10.94 -20.39 1.01
C LYS A 150 -11.97 -19.31 1.37
N VAL A 151 -11.59 -18.03 1.30
CA VAL A 151 -12.51 -16.89 1.47
C VAL A 151 -13.59 -16.91 0.39
N LEU A 152 -13.20 -17.07 -0.86
CA LEU A 152 -14.13 -17.10 -1.99
C LEU A 152 -15.02 -18.36 -1.97
N ASP A 153 -14.47 -19.55 -1.69
CA ASP A 153 -15.23 -20.79 -1.55
C ASP A 153 -16.28 -20.69 -0.43
N ARG A 154 -15.94 -20.04 0.69
CA ARG A 154 -16.88 -19.75 1.77
C ARG A 154 -17.99 -18.78 1.32
N GLY A 155 -17.66 -17.74 0.58
CA GLY A 155 -18.62 -16.80 0.01
C GLY A 155 -19.62 -17.50 -0.93
N GLU A 156 -19.14 -18.43 -1.76
CA GLU A 156 -19.98 -19.28 -2.60
C GLU A 156 -20.88 -20.21 -1.79
N ALA A 157 -20.33 -20.91 -0.80
CA ALA A 157 -21.07 -21.86 0.03
C ALA A 157 -22.23 -21.23 0.80
N VAL A 158 -22.15 -19.93 1.14
CA VAL A 158 -23.23 -19.18 1.81
C VAL A 158 -24.09 -18.34 0.85
N GLY A 159 -23.86 -18.44 -0.45
CA GLY A 159 -24.65 -17.76 -1.49
C GLY A 159 -24.42 -16.26 -1.60
N VAL A 160 -23.29 -15.74 -1.14
CA VAL A 160 -22.88 -14.33 -1.30
C VAL A 160 -22.37 -14.06 -2.72
N ILE A 161 -21.76 -15.07 -3.33
CA ILE A 161 -21.27 -15.07 -4.71
C ILE A 161 -21.62 -16.38 -5.41
N GLU A 162 -21.62 -16.37 -6.73
CA GLU A 162 -21.79 -17.56 -7.56
C GLU A 162 -20.43 -18.16 -7.96
N ALA A 163 -20.40 -19.44 -8.37
CA ALA A 163 -19.17 -20.10 -8.82
C ALA A 163 -18.49 -19.38 -9.98
N ALA A 164 -19.28 -18.89 -10.96
CA ALA A 164 -18.76 -18.12 -12.09
C ALA A 164 -18.15 -16.79 -11.65
N GLU A 165 -18.75 -16.12 -10.67
CA GLU A 165 -18.23 -14.86 -10.10
C GLU A 165 -16.92 -15.10 -9.33
N ARG A 166 -16.85 -16.20 -8.53
CA ARG A 166 -15.61 -16.63 -7.87
C ARG A 166 -14.46 -16.76 -8.87
N ASP A 167 -14.70 -17.50 -9.97
CA ASP A 167 -13.66 -17.77 -10.98
C ASP A 167 -13.23 -16.48 -11.71
N LEU A 168 -14.15 -15.54 -11.93
CA LEU A 168 -13.85 -14.22 -12.49
C LEU A 168 -13.00 -13.37 -11.54
N VAL A 169 -13.30 -13.36 -10.24
CA VAL A 169 -12.51 -12.64 -9.23
C VAL A 169 -11.10 -13.20 -9.16
N GLN A 170 -10.94 -14.52 -9.09
CA GLN A 170 -9.61 -15.15 -9.03
C GLN A 170 -8.78 -14.83 -10.28
N ARG A 171 -9.37 -14.92 -11.46
CA ARG A 171 -8.68 -14.57 -12.71
C ARG A 171 -8.31 -13.09 -12.74
N GLY A 172 -9.24 -12.20 -12.42
CA GLY A 172 -8.99 -10.76 -12.43
C GLY A 172 -7.88 -10.34 -11.45
N LEU A 173 -7.79 -10.97 -10.27
CA LEU A 173 -6.71 -10.74 -9.32
C LEU A 173 -5.36 -11.19 -9.90
N LEU A 174 -5.30 -12.40 -10.45
CA LEU A 174 -4.07 -12.94 -11.02
C LEU A 174 -3.58 -12.10 -12.21
N ASP A 175 -4.49 -11.72 -13.12
CA ASP A 175 -4.15 -10.92 -14.30
C ASP A 175 -3.58 -9.55 -13.91
N ARG A 176 -4.20 -8.87 -12.93
CA ARG A 176 -3.71 -7.57 -12.44
C ARG A 176 -2.38 -7.70 -11.69
N MET A 177 -2.24 -8.72 -10.84
CA MET A 177 -0.98 -9.00 -10.15
C MET A 177 0.16 -9.33 -11.14
N ALA A 178 -0.14 -10.11 -12.20
CA ALA A 178 0.84 -10.42 -13.24
C ALA A 178 1.29 -9.16 -14.00
N THR A 179 0.39 -8.22 -14.27
CA THR A 179 0.72 -6.93 -14.89
C THR A 179 1.71 -6.13 -14.03
N ILE A 180 1.44 -6.02 -12.72
CA ILE A 180 2.31 -5.32 -11.77
C ILE A 180 3.65 -6.03 -11.68
N GLY A 181 3.65 -7.35 -11.49
CA GLY A 181 4.87 -8.16 -11.39
C GLY A 181 5.73 -8.14 -12.67
N THR A 182 5.11 -7.96 -13.85
CA THR A 182 5.85 -7.78 -15.11
C THR A 182 6.63 -6.48 -15.11
N LEU A 183 6.06 -5.40 -14.59
CA LEU A 183 6.76 -4.13 -14.45
C LEU A 183 7.93 -4.26 -13.45
N GLU A 184 7.68 -4.81 -12.27
CA GLU A 184 8.73 -5.05 -11.26
C GLU A 184 9.87 -5.92 -11.82
N GLY A 185 9.53 -7.03 -12.48
CA GLY A 185 10.51 -7.92 -13.10
C GLY A 185 11.30 -7.28 -14.25
N SER A 186 10.73 -6.27 -14.93
CA SER A 186 11.45 -5.54 -15.99
C SER A 186 12.61 -4.69 -15.47
N GLU A 187 12.64 -4.40 -14.19
CA GLU A 187 13.71 -3.64 -13.53
C GLU A 187 14.85 -4.52 -13.01
N GLU A 188 14.72 -5.84 -13.06
CA GLU A 188 15.80 -6.73 -12.68
C GLU A 188 17.06 -6.49 -13.54
N GLY A 189 18.17 -6.14 -12.88
CA GLY A 189 19.42 -5.76 -13.55
C GLY A 189 19.55 -4.27 -13.85
N GLY A 190 18.56 -3.49 -13.52
CA GLY A 190 18.52 -2.04 -13.65
C GLY A 190 17.94 -1.55 -14.98
N VAL A 191 17.35 -0.36 -14.97
CA VAL A 191 16.78 0.31 -16.15
C VAL A 191 17.85 1.05 -16.92
N ALA A 192 17.76 1.05 -18.26
CA ALA A 192 18.72 1.70 -19.13
C ALA A 192 18.38 3.19 -19.32
N ASP A 193 17.11 3.49 -19.49
CA ASP A 193 16.61 4.82 -19.79
C ASP A 193 15.78 5.36 -18.61
N VAL A 194 15.90 6.65 -18.35
CA VAL A 194 15.11 7.35 -17.32
C VAL A 194 13.98 8.10 -18.03
N PRO A 195 12.71 7.67 -17.85
CA PRO A 195 11.56 8.38 -18.41
C PRO A 195 11.48 9.82 -17.90
N THR A 196 10.79 10.70 -18.62
CA THR A 196 10.45 12.03 -18.10
C THR A 196 9.56 11.91 -16.85
N PRO A 197 9.48 12.94 -15.97
CA PRO A 197 8.64 12.87 -14.77
C PRO A 197 7.17 12.54 -15.06
N ASP A 198 6.61 13.01 -16.15
CA ASP A 198 5.23 12.71 -16.53
C ASP A 198 5.07 11.25 -17.00
N GLU A 199 5.98 10.78 -17.85
CA GLU A 199 6.01 9.37 -18.27
C GLU A 199 6.25 8.43 -17.09
N MET A 200 7.10 8.80 -16.12
CA MET A 200 7.33 8.03 -14.90
C MET A 200 6.04 7.85 -14.11
N VAL A 201 5.27 8.92 -13.91
CA VAL A 201 3.98 8.82 -13.19
C VAL A 201 2.99 7.97 -13.98
N GLU A 202 2.82 8.20 -15.28
CA GLU A 202 1.81 7.51 -16.09
C GLU A 202 2.16 6.04 -16.34
N ALA A 203 3.40 5.71 -16.68
CA ALA A 203 3.79 4.37 -17.10
C ALA A 203 4.31 3.49 -15.95
N VAL A 204 4.83 4.09 -14.88
CA VAL A 204 5.41 3.36 -13.74
C VAL A 204 4.53 3.46 -12.50
N HIS A 205 4.34 4.67 -11.95
CA HIS A 205 3.65 4.81 -10.66
C HIS A 205 2.17 4.43 -10.70
N ARG A 206 1.44 4.76 -11.79
CA ARG A 206 0.04 4.33 -11.94
C ARG A 206 -0.08 2.81 -12.11
N VAL A 207 0.89 2.18 -12.75
CA VAL A 207 0.92 0.72 -12.93
C VAL A 207 1.41 0.01 -11.67
N ARG A 208 2.35 0.60 -10.91
CA ARG A 208 2.86 0.04 -9.65
C ARG A 208 1.92 0.41 -8.48
N GLY A 209 2.07 1.58 -7.88
CA GLY A 209 1.33 2.00 -6.70
C GLY A 209 -0.17 2.14 -6.94
N GLY A 210 -0.57 2.76 -8.06
CA GLY A 210 -1.98 2.92 -8.42
C GLY A 210 -2.70 1.58 -8.60
N ALA A 211 -2.12 0.67 -9.38
CA ALA A 211 -2.73 -0.64 -9.61
C ALA A 211 -2.68 -1.56 -8.37
N LEU A 212 -1.65 -1.44 -7.51
CA LEU A 212 -1.62 -2.17 -6.22
C LEU A 212 -2.82 -1.81 -5.35
N PHE A 213 -3.16 -0.52 -5.24
CA PHE A 213 -4.34 -0.08 -4.48
C PHE A 213 -5.65 -0.49 -5.16
N ALA A 214 -5.69 -0.45 -6.50
CA ALA A 214 -6.83 -0.89 -7.29
C ALA A 214 -7.11 -2.40 -7.20
N LEU A 215 -6.16 -3.24 -6.76
CA LEU A 215 -6.40 -4.67 -6.51
C LEU A 215 -7.56 -4.90 -5.53
N ALA A 216 -7.75 -4.00 -4.54
CA ALA A 216 -8.86 -4.07 -3.60
C ALA A 216 -10.24 -3.98 -4.28
N PHE A 217 -10.31 -3.46 -5.49
CA PHE A 217 -11.54 -3.23 -6.24
C PHE A 217 -11.88 -4.36 -7.23
N VAL A 218 -11.01 -5.34 -7.43
CA VAL A 218 -11.25 -6.44 -8.39
C VAL A 218 -12.53 -7.20 -8.05
N ALA A 219 -12.68 -7.66 -6.81
CA ALA A 219 -13.90 -8.38 -6.40
C ALA A 219 -15.14 -7.48 -6.45
N PRO A 220 -15.13 -6.24 -5.88
CA PRO A 220 -16.25 -5.32 -6.04
C PRO A 220 -16.68 -5.06 -7.49
N GLN A 221 -15.75 -4.90 -8.42
CA GLN A 221 -16.09 -4.67 -9.83
C GLN A 221 -16.77 -5.84 -10.50
N VAL A 222 -16.43 -7.06 -10.12
CA VAL A 222 -17.07 -8.28 -10.64
C VAL A 222 -18.46 -8.47 -10.02
N LEU A 223 -18.60 -8.15 -8.74
CA LEU A 223 -19.75 -8.57 -7.94
C LEU A 223 -20.83 -7.49 -7.80
N GLU A 224 -20.48 -6.21 -7.84
CA GLU A 224 -21.45 -5.13 -7.67
C GLU A 224 -22.13 -4.78 -8.99
N GLN A 225 -23.38 -4.30 -8.89
CA GLN A 225 -24.21 -3.97 -10.05
C GLN A 225 -24.88 -2.61 -9.88
N GLY A 226 -25.44 -2.09 -10.96
CA GLY A 226 -26.24 -0.87 -10.96
C GLY A 226 -25.46 0.37 -10.52
N ASP A 227 -26.01 1.13 -9.59
CA ASP A 227 -25.41 2.39 -9.10
C ASP A 227 -24.18 2.15 -8.23
N VAL A 228 -24.19 1.06 -7.44
CA VAL A 228 -23.03 0.68 -6.61
C VAL A 228 -21.82 0.39 -7.49
N ALA A 229 -22.00 -0.33 -8.61
CA ALA A 229 -20.90 -0.60 -9.54
C ALA A 229 -20.32 0.66 -10.17
N LYS A 230 -21.17 1.64 -10.54
CA LYS A 230 -20.70 2.94 -11.08
C LYS A 230 -19.89 3.73 -10.06
N ARG A 231 -20.40 3.81 -8.84
CA ARG A 231 -19.71 4.50 -7.73
C ARG A 231 -18.41 3.78 -7.36
N MET A 232 -18.40 2.45 -7.43
CA MET A 232 -17.21 1.63 -7.20
C MET A 232 -16.13 1.90 -8.24
N ALA A 233 -16.47 1.98 -9.52
CA ALA A 233 -15.53 2.32 -10.58
C ALA A 233 -14.92 3.72 -10.39
N ALA A 234 -15.72 4.71 -9.98
CA ALA A 234 -15.21 6.05 -9.68
C ALA A 234 -14.31 6.06 -8.43
N ALA A 235 -14.64 5.28 -7.40
CA ALA A 235 -13.81 5.13 -6.20
C ALA A 235 -12.48 4.42 -6.50
N GLU A 236 -12.46 3.44 -7.40
CA GLU A 236 -11.20 2.80 -7.83
C GLU A 236 -10.25 3.82 -8.46
N VAL A 237 -10.74 4.70 -9.34
CA VAL A 237 -9.92 5.75 -9.93
C VAL A 237 -9.31 6.66 -8.84
N ALA A 238 -10.13 7.10 -7.89
CA ALA A 238 -9.66 7.94 -6.79
C ALA A 238 -8.64 7.22 -5.90
N VAL A 239 -8.89 5.95 -5.57
CA VAL A 239 -7.97 5.15 -4.74
C VAL A 239 -6.67 4.80 -5.49
N ALA A 240 -6.73 4.59 -6.80
CA ALA A 240 -5.53 4.42 -7.62
C ALA A 240 -4.65 5.69 -7.63
N GLN A 241 -5.24 6.89 -7.62
CA GLN A 241 -4.50 8.14 -7.46
C GLN A 241 -3.81 8.22 -6.09
N LEU A 242 -4.47 7.77 -5.01
CA LEU A 242 -3.83 7.69 -3.68
C LEU A 242 -2.65 6.71 -3.68
N GLY A 243 -2.79 5.57 -4.36
CA GLY A 243 -1.69 4.61 -4.53
C GLY A 243 -0.53 5.20 -5.33
N THR A 244 -0.82 6.03 -6.35
CA THR A 244 0.20 6.78 -7.10
C THR A 244 0.91 7.78 -6.19
N ALA A 245 0.18 8.55 -5.38
CA ALA A 245 0.78 9.46 -4.40
C ALA A 245 1.70 8.73 -3.41
N PHE A 246 1.27 7.56 -2.94
CA PHE A 246 2.06 6.71 -2.06
C PHE A 246 3.37 6.27 -2.73
N GLN A 247 3.33 5.82 -3.98
CA GLN A 247 4.53 5.41 -4.73
C GLN A 247 5.50 6.57 -4.95
N ILE A 248 5.00 7.79 -5.21
CA ILE A 248 5.84 8.98 -5.34
C ILE A 248 6.59 9.29 -4.03
N VAL A 249 5.94 9.10 -2.89
CA VAL A 249 6.57 9.29 -1.57
C VAL A 249 7.59 8.20 -1.28
N ASP A 250 7.29 6.98 -1.67
CA ASP A 250 8.19 5.83 -1.57
C ASP A 250 9.51 6.10 -2.31
N ASP A 251 9.44 6.60 -3.54
CA ASP A 251 10.61 7.02 -4.34
C ASP A 251 11.47 8.10 -3.65
N LEU A 252 10.85 9.00 -2.88
CA LEU A 252 11.60 9.97 -2.06
C LEU A 252 12.29 9.30 -0.89
N THR A 253 11.67 8.28 -0.30
CA THR A 253 12.20 7.56 0.85
C THR A 253 13.34 6.63 0.45
N ASP A 254 13.17 5.93 -0.66
CA ASP A 254 14.07 4.87 -1.11
C ASP A 254 15.08 5.32 -2.19
N PHE A 255 15.21 6.65 -2.40
CA PHE A 255 16.06 7.24 -3.44
C PHE A 255 17.45 6.63 -3.51
N GLU A 256 18.15 6.52 -2.38
CA GLU A 256 19.52 6.02 -2.32
C GLU A 256 19.59 4.54 -2.69
N PHE A 257 18.59 3.76 -2.27
CA PHE A 257 18.47 2.34 -2.58
C PHE A 257 18.18 2.13 -4.07
N ASP A 258 17.22 2.86 -4.62
CA ASP A 258 16.82 2.79 -6.03
C ASP A 258 17.95 3.24 -6.96
N LEU A 259 18.64 4.31 -6.59
CA LEU A 259 19.79 4.80 -7.34
C LEU A 259 20.88 3.73 -7.45
N HIS A 260 21.14 3.00 -6.35
CA HIS A 260 22.11 1.91 -6.32
C HIS A 260 21.69 0.73 -7.20
N ARG A 261 20.40 0.35 -7.15
CA ARG A 261 19.83 -0.73 -7.98
C ARG A 261 19.60 -0.32 -9.43
N ARG A 262 19.63 0.96 -9.72
CA ARG A 262 19.21 1.55 -11.00
C ARG A 262 17.74 1.25 -11.30
N SER A 263 16.89 1.27 -10.29
CA SER A 263 15.44 1.14 -10.44
C SER A 263 14.81 2.46 -10.93
N HIS A 264 13.58 2.39 -11.41
CA HIS A 264 12.79 3.58 -11.66
C HIS A 264 12.59 4.36 -10.35
N ASN A 265 12.81 5.68 -10.42
CA ASN A 265 12.62 6.57 -9.28
C ASN A 265 12.32 7.98 -9.79
N LEU A 266 11.20 8.56 -9.36
CA LEU A 266 10.73 9.87 -9.84
C LEU A 266 11.69 11.00 -9.50
N LEU A 267 12.38 10.94 -8.34
CA LEU A 267 13.35 11.97 -8.01
C LEU A 267 14.56 11.94 -8.95
N VAL A 268 15.00 10.75 -9.35
CA VAL A 268 16.05 10.59 -10.38
C VAL A 268 15.57 11.19 -11.69
N SER A 269 14.35 10.90 -12.12
CA SER A 269 13.74 11.46 -13.33
C SER A 269 13.64 12.98 -13.25
N GLN A 270 13.14 13.52 -12.16
CA GLN A 270 13.00 14.96 -11.93
C GLN A 270 14.34 15.67 -12.02
N ILE A 271 15.40 15.14 -11.38
CA ILE A 271 16.74 15.72 -11.44
C ILE A 271 17.29 15.70 -12.86
N GLU A 272 17.18 14.58 -13.56
CA GLU A 272 17.76 14.40 -14.88
C GLU A 272 17.14 15.33 -15.93
N HIS A 273 15.81 15.42 -15.94
CA HIS A 273 15.09 16.18 -16.96
C HIS A 273 14.82 17.65 -16.59
N GLN A 274 14.58 17.94 -15.31
CA GLN A 274 14.11 19.27 -14.87
C GLN A 274 14.97 19.88 -13.74
N GLY A 275 15.91 19.13 -13.16
CA GLY A 275 16.79 19.60 -12.09
C GLY A 275 17.73 20.73 -12.52
N THR A 276 18.25 21.45 -11.56
CA THR A 276 19.28 22.47 -11.80
C THR A 276 20.57 21.87 -12.37
N PRO A 277 21.40 22.64 -13.07
CA PRO A 277 22.73 22.15 -13.51
C PRO A 277 23.58 21.58 -12.37
N LYS A 278 23.45 22.14 -11.15
CA LYS A 278 24.15 21.67 -9.94
C LYS A 278 23.63 20.30 -9.52
N GLU A 279 22.32 20.10 -9.48
CA GLU A 279 21.70 18.81 -9.14
C GLU A 279 22.05 17.73 -10.15
N ARG A 280 21.94 18.02 -11.46
CA ARG A 280 22.35 17.07 -12.52
C ARG A 280 23.81 16.66 -12.41
N ALA A 281 24.70 17.60 -12.13
CA ALA A 281 26.13 17.30 -11.94
C ALA A 281 26.36 16.45 -10.69
N ALA A 282 25.57 16.66 -9.63
CA ALA A 282 25.62 15.86 -8.40
C ALA A 282 25.13 14.43 -8.66
N LEU A 283 24.00 14.26 -9.35
CA LEU A 283 23.47 12.94 -9.71
C LEU A 283 24.47 12.14 -10.56
N ALA A 284 25.08 12.80 -11.57
CA ALA A 284 26.09 12.17 -12.41
C ALA A 284 27.30 11.67 -11.62
N ARG A 285 27.74 12.43 -10.61
CA ARG A 285 28.83 12.00 -9.70
C ARG A 285 28.44 10.80 -8.86
N LEU A 286 27.22 10.77 -8.31
CA LEU A 286 26.71 9.64 -7.52
C LEU A 286 26.64 8.36 -8.35
N ARG A 287 26.19 8.47 -9.61
CA ARG A 287 26.14 7.32 -10.54
C ARG A 287 27.52 6.80 -10.97
N ALA A 288 28.52 7.67 -11.02
CA ALA A 288 29.88 7.32 -11.44
C ALA A 288 30.77 6.85 -10.28
N GLY A 289 30.38 7.08 -9.04
CA GLY A 289 31.18 6.77 -7.87
C GLY A 289 31.32 5.28 -7.60
N PRO A 290 32.47 4.81 -7.06
CA PRO A 290 32.59 3.45 -6.59
C PRO A 290 31.64 3.24 -5.42
N GLY A 291 30.78 2.25 -5.47
CA GLY A 291 29.75 1.83 -4.52
C GLY A 291 30.04 1.83 -3.02
N SER A 292 30.54 2.94 -2.47
CA SER A 292 30.39 3.26 -1.07
C SER A 292 28.92 3.59 -0.85
N GLY A 293 28.26 2.83 0.02
CA GLY A 293 26.83 2.95 0.27
C GLY A 293 26.35 4.41 0.42
N PRO A 294 25.09 4.67 0.09
CA PRO A 294 24.58 6.04 0.02
C PRO A 294 24.73 6.76 1.34
N GLU A 295 25.20 8.01 1.30
CA GLU A 295 25.15 8.90 2.44
C GLU A 295 23.69 9.21 2.77
N SER A 296 23.27 9.05 4.02
CA SER A 296 21.88 9.05 4.46
C SER A 296 21.09 10.37 4.28
N ASP A 297 21.70 11.46 3.82
CA ASP A 297 21.08 12.80 3.70
C ASP A 297 21.44 13.49 2.37
N VAL A 298 21.68 12.70 1.35
CA VAL A 298 22.04 13.20 0.02
C VAL A 298 20.91 14.04 -0.59
N VAL A 299 19.66 13.60 -0.45
CA VAL A 299 18.51 14.29 -1.02
C VAL A 299 18.36 15.68 -0.42
N GLU A 300 18.40 15.80 0.89
CA GLU A 300 18.20 17.03 1.64
C GLU A 300 19.30 18.07 1.36
N ARG A 301 20.51 17.60 1.11
CA ARG A 301 21.68 18.48 0.87
C ARG A 301 21.89 18.85 -0.60
N GLN A 302 21.59 17.95 -1.52
CA GLN A 302 22.00 18.09 -2.91
C GLN A 302 20.82 18.23 -3.89
N PHE A 303 19.61 17.78 -3.53
CA PHE A 303 18.46 17.66 -4.43
C PHE A 303 17.18 18.28 -3.86
N LYS A 304 17.31 19.25 -2.93
CA LYS A 304 16.18 19.83 -2.20
C LYS A 304 15.09 20.39 -3.12
N ASP A 305 15.47 21.10 -4.18
CA ASP A 305 14.51 21.72 -5.11
C ASP A 305 13.76 20.66 -5.91
N SER A 306 14.47 19.69 -6.49
CA SER A 306 13.85 18.58 -7.21
C SER A 306 12.99 17.70 -6.28
N ALA A 307 13.43 17.45 -5.05
CA ALA A 307 12.65 16.67 -4.09
C ALA A 307 11.37 17.39 -3.63
N ARG A 308 11.40 18.70 -3.45
CA ARG A 308 10.21 19.52 -3.20
C ARG A 308 9.21 19.43 -4.36
N ALA A 309 9.68 19.49 -5.60
CA ALA A 309 8.81 19.35 -6.78
C ALA A 309 8.13 17.95 -6.83
N VAL A 310 8.87 16.90 -6.49
CA VAL A 310 8.32 15.53 -6.41
C VAL A 310 7.29 15.42 -5.27
N LEU A 311 7.57 15.99 -4.09
CA LEU A 311 6.65 15.99 -2.96
C LEU A 311 5.34 16.73 -3.28
N GLU A 312 5.41 17.91 -3.91
CA GLU A 312 4.22 18.64 -4.35
C GLU A 312 3.37 17.83 -5.34
N ARG A 313 4.01 17.02 -6.15
CA ARG A 313 3.30 16.11 -7.07
C ARG A 313 2.56 15.01 -6.28
N ALA A 314 3.16 14.45 -5.24
CA ALA A 314 2.48 13.50 -4.36
C ALA A 314 1.25 14.10 -3.69
N TYR A 315 1.36 15.33 -3.19
CA TYR A 315 0.22 16.06 -2.62
C TYR A 315 -0.88 16.30 -3.65
N ALA A 316 -0.53 16.69 -4.87
CA ALA A 316 -1.51 16.90 -5.93
C ALA A 316 -2.31 15.62 -6.25
N GLU A 317 -1.65 14.48 -6.37
CA GLU A 317 -2.31 13.18 -6.58
C GLU A 317 -3.20 12.79 -5.38
N ALA A 318 -2.74 13.00 -4.15
CA ALA A 318 -3.52 12.72 -2.95
C ALA A 318 -4.76 13.64 -2.83
N ARG A 319 -4.63 14.94 -3.09
CA ARG A 319 -5.75 15.88 -3.09
C ARG A 319 -6.78 15.52 -4.15
N SER A 320 -6.34 15.18 -5.37
CA SER A 320 -7.22 14.71 -6.45
C SER A 320 -7.97 13.44 -6.08
N SER A 321 -7.29 12.49 -5.41
CA SER A 321 -7.92 11.30 -4.85
C SER A 321 -9.05 11.65 -3.87
N PHE A 322 -8.78 12.53 -2.92
CA PHE A 322 -9.75 12.92 -1.89
C PHE A 322 -10.92 13.72 -2.45
N GLU A 323 -10.68 14.56 -3.46
CA GLU A 323 -11.76 15.23 -4.22
C GLU A 323 -12.68 14.19 -4.90
N GLY A 324 -12.10 13.17 -5.54
CA GLY A 324 -12.85 12.07 -6.15
C GLY A 324 -13.70 11.30 -5.12
N LEU A 325 -13.12 10.96 -3.98
CA LEU A 325 -13.83 10.28 -2.89
C LEU A 325 -14.93 11.15 -2.28
N ARG A 326 -14.68 12.44 -2.08
CA ARG A 326 -15.67 13.40 -1.59
C ARG A 326 -16.86 13.54 -2.54
N ALA A 327 -16.62 13.57 -3.86
CA ALA A 327 -17.68 13.58 -4.86
C ALA A 327 -18.61 12.35 -4.77
N LEU A 328 -18.12 11.24 -4.22
CA LEU A 328 -18.89 10.03 -3.92
C LEU A 328 -19.58 10.08 -2.55
N GLY A 329 -19.46 11.17 -1.80
CA GLY A 329 -20.01 11.31 -0.46
C GLY A 329 -19.16 10.68 0.64
N PHE A 330 -17.91 10.33 0.35
CA PHE A 330 -17.00 9.88 1.40
C PHE A 330 -16.65 11.04 2.33
N TRP A 331 -16.55 10.76 3.62
CA TRP A 331 -16.49 11.76 4.69
C TRP A 331 -15.12 12.39 4.90
N LEU A 332 -14.05 11.84 4.32
CA LEU A 332 -12.69 12.32 4.53
C LEU A 332 -12.49 13.65 3.76
N GLU A 333 -12.01 14.66 4.48
CA GLU A 333 -11.84 16.01 3.96
C GLU A 333 -10.60 16.10 3.06
N VAL A 334 -10.69 16.86 1.96
CA VAL A 334 -9.59 17.07 1.01
C VAL A 334 -8.38 17.73 1.68
N GLU A 335 -8.65 18.61 2.64
CA GLU A 335 -7.65 19.34 3.43
C GLU A 335 -6.77 18.43 4.29
N LEU A 336 -7.16 17.15 4.48
CA LEU A 336 -6.37 16.15 5.20
C LEU A 336 -5.48 15.29 4.26
N ALA A 337 -5.52 15.54 2.94
CA ALA A 337 -4.77 14.72 1.99
C ALA A 337 -3.26 14.77 2.24
N ASP A 338 -2.72 15.94 2.50
CA ASP A 338 -1.29 16.14 2.76
C ASP A 338 -0.87 15.45 4.06
N GLU A 339 -1.67 15.54 5.12
CA GLU A 339 -1.43 14.90 6.40
C GLU A 339 -1.49 13.37 6.29
N VAL A 340 -2.38 12.84 5.44
CA VAL A 340 -2.39 11.39 5.16
C VAL A 340 -1.10 10.98 4.46
N VAL A 341 -0.61 11.76 3.48
CA VAL A 341 0.69 11.53 2.84
C VAL A 341 1.82 11.55 3.88
N HIS A 342 1.85 12.54 4.77
CA HIS A 342 2.84 12.61 5.85
C HIS A 342 2.74 11.44 6.84
N ALA A 343 1.53 10.96 7.12
CA ALA A 343 1.31 9.89 8.08
C ALA A 343 1.78 8.51 7.57
N ILE A 344 1.80 8.28 6.25
CA ILE A 344 2.12 6.99 5.64
C ILE A 344 3.60 6.74 5.43
N VAL A 345 4.44 7.78 5.49
CA VAL A 345 5.91 7.61 5.35
C VAL A 345 6.56 6.98 6.59
N GLY A 346 7.66 6.29 6.39
CA GLY A 346 8.48 5.74 7.47
C GLY A 346 9.24 6.83 8.25
N LEU A 347 9.97 6.45 9.30
CA LEU A 347 10.76 7.39 10.11
C LEU A 347 11.77 8.18 9.27
N ASP A 348 12.45 7.52 8.34
CA ASP A 348 13.40 8.16 7.44
C ASP A 348 12.68 9.08 6.44
N GLY A 349 11.55 8.65 5.92
CA GLY A 349 10.67 9.48 5.10
C GLY A 349 10.15 10.70 5.88
N THR A 350 9.71 10.53 7.12
CA THR A 350 9.27 11.65 7.98
C THR A 350 10.37 12.71 8.14
N ARG A 351 11.58 12.31 8.48
CA ARG A 351 12.73 13.25 8.61
C ARG A 351 13.01 13.96 7.28
N ARG A 352 12.97 13.23 6.17
CA ARG A 352 13.17 13.79 4.84
C ARG A 352 12.09 14.82 4.49
N MET A 353 10.82 14.51 4.74
CA MET A 353 9.72 15.43 4.49
C MET A 353 9.79 16.66 5.38
N GLU A 354 10.12 16.53 6.67
CA GLU A 354 10.34 17.65 7.58
C GLU A 354 11.47 18.56 7.06
N ALA A 355 12.59 18.00 6.63
CA ALA A 355 13.71 18.75 6.07
C ALA A 355 13.34 19.47 4.75
N LEU A 356 12.49 18.86 3.92
CA LEU A 356 12.04 19.44 2.65
C LEU A 356 10.99 20.54 2.85
N THR A 357 10.14 20.44 3.84
CA THR A 357 9.04 21.39 4.13
C THR A 357 9.49 22.54 5.04
N SER A 358 10.59 22.40 5.77
CA SER A 358 11.15 23.48 6.60
C SER A 358 11.58 24.69 5.75
N PRO A 359 11.27 25.92 6.18
CA PRO A 359 11.81 27.11 5.54
C PRO A 359 13.34 27.12 5.60
N ASP A 360 13.98 27.67 4.57
CA ASP A 360 15.44 27.78 4.47
C ASP A 360 16.02 28.73 5.51
#